data_a62f6f032d1a82445a16241a73dc596d
#
_entry.id   a62f6f032d1a82445a16241a73dc596d
#
_cell.length_a   1.000
_cell.length_b   1.000
_cell.length_c   1.000
_cell.angle_alpha   90.00
_cell.angle_beta   90.00
_cell.angle_gamma   90.00
#
_symmetry.space_group_name_H-M   'P 1'
#
loop_
_entity.id
_entity.type
_entity.pdbx_description
1 polymer ?
#
loop_
_entity_poly.entity_id
_entity_poly.type
_entity_poly.pdbx_seq_one_letter_code
_entity_poly.pdbx_strand_id
1 'polypeptide(L)'
;MRGILTDVIEPCVDAHQGRIFKTLGDGFLAGFASVVEAVRCALEIQQRATQANLGLSSEARIESRIGINLGNVMMEGDDVYGDGVNVAARLQELAQPGGICLSGAARDQVRDRFGFSFSDRGNVQVKNIQGPVRLYDVSDGSTGDVQDPHQGLSLRGAFSRYTWLTSLVLIYIALLGVAWWYWEASGQRHARGLER
;
A
#
# COMPACT_ATOMS: atom_id res chain seq x y z
N MET A 1 -3.35 -13.78 9.30
CA MET A 1 -2.40 -13.31 8.28
C MET A 1 -1.27 -14.30 7.95
N ARG A 2 -0.60 -14.93 8.91
CA ARG A 2 0.45 -15.94 8.58
C ARG A 2 -0.05 -17.06 7.66
N GLY A 3 -1.29 -17.56 7.81
CA GLY A 3 -1.83 -18.62 6.95
C GLY A 3 -1.90 -18.23 5.46
N ILE A 4 -2.29 -17.00 5.13
CA ILE A 4 -2.40 -16.58 3.73
C ILE A 4 -1.02 -16.41 3.06
N LEU A 5 -0.03 -15.94 3.78
CA LEU A 5 1.34 -15.86 3.26
C LEU A 5 1.79 -17.27 2.83
N THR A 6 1.67 -18.23 3.71
CA THR A 6 2.14 -19.60 3.47
C THR A 6 1.22 -20.39 2.52
N ASP A 7 -0.08 -20.23 2.66
CA ASP A 7 -1.05 -21.08 1.94
C ASP A 7 -1.38 -20.57 0.52
N VAL A 8 -1.21 -19.26 0.27
CA VAL A 8 -1.55 -18.64 -1.02
C VAL A 8 -0.34 -18.03 -1.70
N ILE A 9 0.41 -17.19 -1.01
CA ILE A 9 1.44 -16.35 -1.63
C ILE A 9 2.69 -17.15 -1.98
N GLU A 10 3.25 -17.90 -1.06
CA GLU A 10 4.46 -18.71 -1.31
C GLU A 10 4.25 -19.69 -2.48
N PRO A 11 3.15 -20.48 -2.56
CA PRO A 11 2.91 -21.35 -3.70
C PRO A 11 2.76 -20.63 -5.04
N CYS A 12 2.16 -19.43 -5.05
CA CYS A 12 2.06 -18.61 -6.28
C CYS A 12 3.43 -18.10 -6.71
N VAL A 13 4.23 -17.58 -5.77
CA VAL A 13 5.57 -17.08 -6.08
C VAL A 13 6.47 -18.18 -6.64
N ASP A 14 6.44 -19.36 -6.04
CA ASP A 14 7.22 -20.53 -6.49
C ASP A 14 6.76 -21.01 -7.87
N ALA A 15 5.45 -21.08 -8.13
CA ALA A 15 4.88 -21.51 -9.41
C ALA A 15 5.32 -20.58 -10.56
N HIS A 16 5.51 -19.30 -10.29
CA HIS A 16 6.00 -18.29 -11.23
C HIS A 16 7.49 -18.02 -11.16
N GLN A 17 8.27 -18.96 -10.59
CA GLN A 17 9.72 -18.89 -10.51
C GLN A 17 10.25 -17.62 -9.83
N GLY A 18 9.46 -17.10 -8.89
CA GLY A 18 9.83 -15.99 -8.03
C GLY A 18 10.60 -16.45 -6.80
N ARG A 19 11.17 -15.47 -6.10
CA ARG A 19 11.82 -15.68 -4.80
C ARG A 19 11.31 -14.64 -3.80
N ILE A 20 10.86 -15.08 -2.65
CA ILE A 20 10.58 -14.20 -1.52
C ILE A 20 11.90 -13.89 -0.81
N PHE A 21 12.26 -12.61 -0.71
CA PHE A 21 13.46 -12.15 -0.04
C PHE A 21 13.23 -11.89 1.43
N LYS A 22 12.10 -11.23 1.76
CA LYS A 22 11.74 -10.95 3.15
C LYS A 22 10.24 -10.74 3.33
N THR A 23 9.79 -10.99 4.56
CA THR A 23 8.49 -10.59 5.05
C THR A 23 8.60 -9.32 5.88
N LEU A 24 7.69 -8.37 5.70
CA LEU A 24 7.67 -7.06 6.33
C LEU A 24 6.31 -6.89 7.04
N GLY A 25 6.24 -7.39 8.28
CA GLY A 25 4.98 -7.37 9.03
C GLY A 25 3.92 -8.25 8.39
N ASP A 26 2.92 -7.63 7.76
CA ASP A 26 1.82 -8.27 7.01
C ASP A 26 2.08 -8.35 5.49
N GLY A 27 3.20 -7.79 5.01
CA GLY A 27 3.60 -7.80 3.62
C GLY A 27 4.81 -8.68 3.33
N PHE A 28 5.15 -8.78 2.07
CA PHE A 28 6.33 -9.51 1.59
C PHE A 28 6.98 -8.79 0.39
N LEU A 29 8.26 -9.04 0.20
CA LEU A 29 9.02 -8.60 -0.94
C LEU A 29 9.47 -9.81 -1.73
N ALA A 30 9.05 -9.89 -2.98
CA ALA A 30 9.45 -10.95 -3.90
C ALA A 30 10.10 -10.37 -5.16
N GLY A 31 11.01 -11.13 -5.76
CA GLY A 31 11.62 -10.81 -7.04
C GLY A 31 11.41 -11.91 -8.06
N PHE A 32 11.37 -11.53 -9.32
CA PHE A 32 11.14 -12.39 -10.47
C PHE A 32 12.17 -12.10 -11.56
N ALA A 33 12.56 -13.11 -12.29
CA ALA A 33 13.45 -12.94 -13.46
C ALA A 33 12.70 -12.29 -14.65
N SER A 34 11.37 -12.29 -14.63
CA SER A 34 10.52 -11.76 -15.71
C SER A 34 9.39 -10.92 -15.12
N VAL A 35 9.18 -9.73 -15.68
CA VAL A 35 8.01 -8.89 -15.35
C VAL A 35 6.69 -9.59 -15.71
N VAL A 36 6.68 -10.39 -16.77
CA VAL A 36 5.48 -11.16 -17.16
C VAL A 36 5.08 -12.13 -16.05
N GLU A 37 6.05 -12.87 -15.51
CA GLU A 37 5.78 -13.81 -14.42
C GLU A 37 5.41 -13.10 -13.12
N ALA A 38 5.99 -11.94 -12.83
CA ALA A 38 5.58 -11.11 -11.70
C ALA A 38 4.11 -10.67 -11.80
N VAL A 39 3.68 -10.23 -12.99
CA VAL A 39 2.28 -9.82 -13.24
C VAL A 39 1.32 -11.00 -13.16
N ARG A 40 1.66 -12.15 -13.74
CA ARG A 40 0.85 -13.38 -13.66
C ARG A 40 0.69 -13.85 -12.22
N CYS A 41 1.78 -13.90 -11.46
CA CYS A 41 1.76 -14.23 -10.04
C CYS A 41 0.85 -13.30 -9.26
N ALA A 42 0.96 -11.98 -9.48
CA ALA A 42 0.14 -10.98 -8.82
C ALA A 42 -1.36 -11.15 -9.13
N LEU A 43 -1.73 -11.41 -10.38
CA LEU A 43 -3.11 -11.69 -10.79
C LEU A 43 -3.64 -12.97 -10.14
N GLU A 44 -2.84 -14.04 -10.12
CA GLU A 44 -3.22 -15.29 -9.46
C GLU A 44 -3.43 -15.10 -7.95
N ILE A 45 -2.54 -14.36 -7.28
CA ILE A 45 -2.70 -14.03 -5.84
C ILE A 45 -4.03 -13.31 -5.61
N GLN A 46 -4.36 -12.28 -6.41
CA GLN A 46 -5.61 -11.53 -6.28
C GLN A 46 -6.84 -12.41 -6.55
N GLN A 47 -6.75 -13.28 -7.55
CA GLN A 47 -7.83 -14.23 -7.85
C GLN A 47 -8.07 -15.21 -6.69
N ARG A 48 -7.01 -15.79 -6.13
CA ARG A 48 -7.09 -16.70 -4.97
C ARG A 48 -7.60 -15.97 -3.72
N ALA A 49 -7.15 -14.73 -3.48
CA ALA A 49 -7.65 -13.91 -2.37
C ALA A 49 -9.14 -13.61 -2.54
N THR A 50 -9.59 -13.31 -3.75
CA THR A 50 -11.01 -13.09 -4.07
C THR A 50 -11.83 -14.35 -3.80
N GLN A 51 -11.34 -15.51 -4.20
CA GLN A 51 -12.01 -16.81 -3.92
C GLN A 51 -12.07 -17.10 -2.42
N ALA A 52 -10.98 -16.85 -1.68
CA ALA A 52 -10.95 -17.05 -0.23
C ALA A 52 -11.90 -16.09 0.52
N ASN A 53 -12.21 -14.94 -0.06
CA ASN A 53 -13.14 -13.96 0.49
C ASN A 53 -14.62 -14.30 0.24
N LEU A 54 -14.92 -15.33 -0.58
CA LEU A 54 -16.30 -15.74 -0.84
C LEU A 54 -16.97 -16.20 0.44
N GLY A 55 -18.12 -15.62 0.76
CA GLY A 55 -18.88 -15.93 1.96
C GLY A 55 -18.41 -15.23 3.24
N LEU A 56 -17.34 -14.43 3.18
CA LEU A 56 -16.89 -13.64 4.33
C LEU A 56 -17.61 -12.28 4.37
N SER A 57 -17.85 -11.78 5.59
CA SER A 57 -18.32 -10.40 5.79
C SER A 57 -17.26 -9.40 5.32
N SER A 58 -17.66 -8.15 4.99
CA SER A 58 -16.73 -7.10 4.55
C SER A 58 -15.57 -6.85 5.51
N GLU A 59 -15.79 -7.04 6.81
CA GLU A 59 -14.77 -6.83 7.85
C GLU A 59 -13.75 -7.98 7.95
N ALA A 60 -14.14 -9.18 7.48
CA ALA A 60 -13.29 -10.37 7.50
C ALA A 60 -12.53 -10.58 6.20
N ARG A 61 -12.82 -9.79 5.15
CA ARG A 61 -12.17 -9.90 3.84
C ARG A 61 -10.73 -9.46 3.89
N ILE A 62 -9.91 -10.18 3.16
CA ILE A 62 -8.50 -9.86 2.99
C ILE A 62 -8.29 -9.24 1.62
N GLU A 63 -7.88 -7.98 1.62
CA GLU A 63 -7.64 -7.18 0.43
C GLU A 63 -6.14 -6.83 0.37
N SER A 64 -5.40 -7.61 -0.40
CA SER A 64 -3.98 -7.33 -0.64
C SER A 64 -3.80 -6.20 -1.65
N ARG A 65 -2.67 -5.47 -1.54
CA ARG A 65 -2.24 -4.47 -2.51
C ARG A 65 -0.89 -4.88 -3.04
N ILE A 66 -0.72 -4.88 -4.35
CA ILE A 66 0.51 -5.33 -4.98
C ILE A 66 1.12 -4.21 -5.81
N GLY A 67 2.41 -3.92 -5.59
CA GLY A 67 3.19 -2.98 -6.38
C GLY A 67 4.27 -3.72 -7.16
N ILE A 68 4.35 -3.51 -8.48
CA ILE A 68 5.35 -4.14 -9.35
C ILE A 68 6.19 -3.07 -10.03
N ASN A 69 7.50 -3.18 -9.87
CA ASN A 69 8.46 -2.28 -10.48
C ASN A 69 9.57 -3.06 -11.19
N LEU A 70 10.04 -2.52 -12.30
CA LEU A 70 11.28 -2.92 -12.93
C LEU A 70 12.35 -1.87 -12.62
N GLY A 71 13.39 -2.25 -11.93
CA GLY A 71 14.47 -1.34 -11.53
C GLY A 71 15.69 -2.08 -11.02
N ASN A 72 16.77 -1.33 -10.85
CA ASN A 72 18.01 -1.87 -10.32
C ASN A 72 17.86 -2.20 -8.84
N VAL A 73 18.35 -3.37 -8.46
CA VAL A 73 18.42 -3.83 -7.08
C VAL A 73 19.82 -4.31 -6.77
N MET A 74 20.25 -4.16 -5.53
CA MET A 74 21.48 -4.72 -4.99
C MET A 74 21.12 -5.88 -4.08
N MET A 75 21.83 -6.98 -4.24
CA MET A 75 21.68 -8.15 -3.38
C MET A 75 22.83 -8.20 -2.39
N GLU A 76 22.50 -8.36 -1.11
CA GLU A 76 23.47 -8.56 -0.04
C GLU A 76 23.04 -9.77 0.79
N GLY A 77 23.74 -10.90 0.56
CA GLY A 77 23.30 -12.18 1.10
C GLY A 77 21.92 -12.59 0.59
N ASP A 78 20.99 -12.78 1.49
CA ASP A 78 19.59 -13.14 1.18
C ASP A 78 18.67 -11.92 1.11
N ASP A 79 19.17 -10.71 1.33
CA ASP A 79 18.36 -9.49 1.28
C ASP A 79 18.55 -8.71 -0.03
N VAL A 80 17.60 -7.84 -0.33
CA VAL A 80 17.58 -7.02 -1.54
C VAL A 80 17.27 -5.57 -1.18
N TYR A 81 18.02 -4.64 -1.77
CA TYR A 81 17.95 -3.20 -1.52
C TYR A 81 18.02 -2.42 -2.83
N GLY A 82 17.72 -1.15 -2.75
CA GLY A 82 17.89 -0.19 -3.84
C GLY A 82 16.62 0.56 -4.20
N ASP A 83 16.75 1.51 -5.10
CA ASP A 83 15.63 2.37 -5.54
C ASP A 83 14.49 1.55 -6.17
N GLY A 84 14.83 0.44 -6.85
CA GLY A 84 13.82 -0.46 -7.41
C GLY A 84 12.88 -1.03 -6.36
N VAL A 85 13.39 -1.40 -5.19
CA VAL A 85 12.62 -1.90 -4.05
C VAL A 85 11.75 -0.79 -3.46
N ASN A 86 12.34 0.40 -3.27
CA ASN A 86 11.63 1.55 -2.72
C ASN A 86 10.46 1.97 -3.61
N VAL A 87 10.65 1.98 -4.93
CA VAL A 87 9.58 2.25 -5.89
C VAL A 87 8.47 1.20 -5.76
N ALA A 88 8.80 -0.09 -5.76
CA ALA A 88 7.80 -1.16 -5.63
C ALA A 88 6.95 -1.01 -4.36
N ALA A 89 7.58 -0.70 -3.21
CA ALA A 89 6.88 -0.45 -1.95
C ALA A 89 5.89 0.73 -2.06
N ARG A 90 6.29 1.82 -2.73
CA ARG A 90 5.39 2.97 -2.94
C ARG A 90 4.26 2.68 -3.90
N LEU A 91 4.50 1.87 -4.94
CA LEU A 91 3.45 1.42 -5.84
C LEU A 91 2.40 0.59 -5.09
N GLN A 92 2.84 -0.27 -4.18
CA GLN A 92 1.96 -1.04 -3.31
C GLN A 92 1.06 -0.13 -2.44
N GLU A 93 1.61 0.94 -1.85
CA GLU A 93 0.83 1.93 -1.08
C GLU A 93 -0.22 2.64 -1.95
N LEU A 94 0.08 2.87 -3.24
CA LEU A 94 -0.79 3.55 -4.19
C LEU A 94 -1.82 2.62 -4.85
N ALA A 95 -1.62 1.31 -4.78
CA ALA A 95 -2.57 0.34 -5.31
C ALA A 95 -3.91 0.40 -4.55
N GLN A 96 -5.01 0.20 -5.25
CA GLN A 96 -6.32 0.04 -4.60
C GLN A 96 -6.36 -1.29 -3.80
N PRO A 97 -7.19 -1.39 -2.75
CA PRO A 97 -7.44 -2.67 -2.09
C PRO A 97 -7.85 -3.73 -3.12
N GLY A 98 -7.19 -4.90 -3.11
CA GLY A 98 -7.40 -5.94 -4.11
C GLY A 98 -6.77 -5.63 -5.47
N GLY A 99 -6.03 -4.51 -5.63
CA GLY A 99 -5.48 -4.06 -6.90
C GLY A 99 -3.99 -4.32 -7.07
N ILE A 100 -3.54 -4.14 -8.31
CA ILE A 100 -2.13 -4.28 -8.72
C ILE A 100 -1.72 -3.00 -9.44
N CYS A 101 -0.63 -2.37 -8.98
CA CYS A 101 -0.09 -1.15 -9.57
C CYS A 101 1.32 -1.41 -10.14
N LEU A 102 1.52 -1.03 -11.42
CA LEU A 102 2.79 -1.17 -12.14
C LEU A 102 3.45 0.17 -12.38
N SER A 103 4.79 0.19 -12.36
CA SER A 103 5.55 1.31 -12.94
C SER A 103 5.49 1.28 -14.47
N GLY A 104 5.69 2.46 -15.11
CA GLY A 104 5.77 2.56 -16.56
C GLY A 104 6.83 1.64 -17.17
N ALA A 105 8.01 1.53 -16.51
CA ALA A 105 9.07 0.64 -16.94
C ALA A 105 8.65 -0.84 -16.92
N ALA A 106 7.90 -1.27 -15.90
CA ALA A 106 7.36 -2.62 -15.83
C ALA A 106 6.28 -2.84 -16.90
N ARG A 107 5.36 -1.88 -17.06
CA ARG A 107 4.30 -1.95 -18.09
C ARG A 107 4.87 -2.09 -19.50
N ASP A 108 5.94 -1.38 -19.85
CA ASP A 108 6.53 -1.42 -21.17
C ASP A 108 7.11 -2.79 -21.55
N GLN A 109 7.49 -3.61 -20.56
CA GLN A 109 7.93 -4.99 -20.77
C GLN A 109 6.78 -5.97 -21.06
N VAL A 110 5.56 -5.62 -20.70
CA VAL A 110 4.39 -6.53 -20.79
C VAL A 110 3.27 -6.01 -21.69
N ARG A 111 3.39 -4.78 -22.24
CA ARG A 111 2.33 -4.09 -23.00
C ARG A 111 1.81 -4.88 -24.19
N ASP A 112 2.69 -5.65 -24.84
CA ASP A 112 2.37 -6.41 -26.06
C ASP A 112 2.01 -7.88 -25.75
N ARG A 113 1.82 -8.22 -24.45
CA ARG A 113 1.45 -9.57 -24.04
C ARG A 113 -0.07 -9.70 -23.92
N PHE A 114 -0.61 -10.76 -24.54
CA PHE A 114 -2.03 -11.07 -24.46
C PHE A 114 -2.45 -11.45 -23.02
N GLY A 115 -3.66 -11.06 -22.64
CA GLY A 115 -4.24 -11.42 -21.36
C GLY A 115 -4.07 -10.39 -20.24
N PHE A 116 -3.52 -9.21 -20.55
CA PHE A 116 -3.44 -8.11 -19.57
C PHE A 116 -4.18 -6.87 -20.08
N SER A 117 -4.93 -6.23 -19.19
CA SER A 117 -5.51 -4.91 -19.42
C SER A 117 -4.84 -3.89 -18.53
N PHE A 118 -4.56 -2.69 -19.05
CA PHE A 118 -3.86 -1.63 -18.33
C PHE A 118 -4.67 -0.35 -18.33
N SER A 119 -4.85 0.24 -17.15
CA SER A 119 -5.44 1.57 -16.98
C SER A 119 -4.34 2.55 -16.58
N ASP A 120 -4.13 3.61 -17.36
CA ASP A 120 -3.09 4.62 -17.13
C ASP A 120 -3.55 5.60 -16.04
N ARG A 121 -2.79 5.70 -14.96
CA ARG A 121 -3.02 6.65 -13.86
C ARG A 121 -2.21 7.94 -13.99
N GLY A 122 -1.44 8.07 -15.05
CA GLY A 122 -0.58 9.23 -15.28
C GLY A 122 0.69 9.23 -14.44
N ASN A 123 1.32 10.40 -14.36
CA ASN A 123 2.55 10.62 -13.63
C ASN A 123 2.23 11.03 -12.18
N VAL A 124 2.80 10.32 -11.22
CA VAL A 124 2.62 10.57 -9.79
C VAL A 124 3.97 10.87 -9.15
N GLN A 125 4.05 11.96 -8.37
CA GLN A 125 5.23 12.23 -7.56
C GLN A 125 5.23 11.29 -6.36
N VAL A 126 6.28 10.48 -6.27
CA VAL A 126 6.43 9.47 -5.22
C VAL A 126 7.45 9.96 -4.19
N LYS A 127 7.11 9.85 -2.91
CA LYS A 127 7.97 10.31 -1.81
C LYS A 127 9.33 9.61 -1.84
N ASN A 128 10.40 10.40 -1.75
CA ASN A 128 11.80 9.96 -1.76
C ASN A 128 12.26 9.29 -3.07
N ILE A 129 11.55 9.48 -4.19
CA ILE A 129 11.95 9.04 -5.51
C ILE A 129 12.22 10.27 -6.38
N GLN A 130 13.35 10.25 -7.11
CA GLN A 130 13.70 11.34 -8.01
C GLN A 130 12.81 11.30 -9.26
N GLY A 131 12.01 12.35 -9.44
CA GLY A 131 11.11 12.51 -10.57
C GLY A 131 9.77 11.79 -10.43
N PRO A 132 8.81 12.11 -11.33
CA PRO A 132 7.51 11.46 -11.36
C PRO A 132 7.61 10.04 -11.91
N VAL A 133 6.86 9.12 -11.34
CA VAL A 133 6.71 7.74 -11.82
C VAL A 133 5.37 7.62 -12.52
N ARG A 134 5.35 7.14 -13.77
CA ARG A 134 4.11 6.82 -14.46
C ARG A 134 3.56 5.51 -13.96
N LEU A 135 2.28 5.49 -13.64
CA LEU A 135 1.60 4.39 -12.98
C LEU A 135 0.52 3.79 -13.87
N TYR A 136 0.35 2.47 -13.74
CA TYR A 136 -0.70 1.71 -14.41
C TYR A 136 -1.32 0.73 -13.43
N ASP A 137 -2.65 0.69 -13.40
CA ASP A 137 -3.34 -0.46 -12.78
C ASP A 137 -3.41 -1.59 -13.82
N VAL A 138 -3.30 -2.83 -13.36
CA VAL A 138 -3.41 -4.01 -14.22
C VAL A 138 -4.54 -4.91 -13.75
N SER A 139 -5.25 -5.48 -14.73
CA SER A 139 -6.28 -6.49 -14.52
C SER A 139 -6.14 -7.61 -15.57
N ASP A 140 -6.78 -8.75 -15.29
CA ASP A 140 -6.91 -9.82 -16.25
C ASP A 140 -7.76 -9.34 -17.43
N GLY A 141 -7.20 -9.36 -18.64
CA GLY A 141 -7.87 -8.95 -19.88
C GLY A 141 -8.97 -9.91 -20.34
N SER A 142 -9.18 -11.05 -19.64
CA SER A 142 -10.23 -11.99 -19.93
C SER A 142 -11.63 -11.54 -19.49
N THR A 143 -11.70 -10.55 -18.59
CA THR A 143 -12.95 -9.90 -18.19
C THR A 143 -13.23 -8.72 -19.13
N GLY A 144 -13.96 -8.97 -20.22
CA GLY A 144 -14.48 -7.91 -21.10
C GLY A 144 -15.29 -6.91 -20.29
N ASP A 145 -15.10 -5.62 -20.62
CA ASP A 145 -15.82 -4.45 -20.12
C ASP A 145 -15.74 -4.17 -18.60
N VAL A 146 -14.60 -3.71 -18.15
CA VAL A 146 -14.60 -2.79 -17.01
C VAL A 146 -14.63 -1.37 -17.57
N GLN A 147 -15.81 -0.77 -17.52
CA GLN A 147 -16.04 0.64 -17.80
C GLN A 147 -14.98 1.49 -17.11
N ASP A 148 -14.41 2.40 -17.90
CA ASP A 148 -13.47 3.44 -17.52
C ASP A 148 -13.92 4.16 -16.21
N PRO A 149 -13.21 4.04 -15.07
CA PRO A 149 -13.60 4.74 -13.85
C PRO A 149 -13.24 6.23 -13.84
N HIS A 150 -12.78 6.76 -14.98
CA HIS A 150 -12.26 8.14 -15.04
C HIS A 150 -13.31 9.24 -15.30
N GLN A 151 -14.60 8.98 -15.11
CA GLN A 151 -15.57 10.08 -14.96
C GLN A 151 -15.85 10.32 -13.47
N GLY A 152 -15.08 11.20 -12.87
CA GLY A 152 -15.44 11.82 -11.61
C GLY A 152 -14.47 11.60 -10.45
N LEU A 153 -13.21 12.07 -10.56
CA LEU A 153 -12.40 12.35 -9.37
C LEU A 153 -12.91 13.65 -8.71
N SER A 154 -14.04 13.55 -8.03
CA SER A 154 -14.37 14.46 -6.95
C SER A 154 -13.45 14.11 -5.77
N LEU A 155 -12.48 14.97 -5.49
CA LEU A 155 -11.55 14.91 -4.34
C LEU A 155 -12.27 15.04 -2.97
N ARG A 156 -13.51 14.58 -2.85
CA ARG A 156 -14.33 14.73 -1.63
C ARG A 156 -14.45 13.50 -0.74
N GLY A 157 -13.86 12.34 -1.10
CA GLY A 157 -14.11 11.07 -0.37
C GLY A 157 -13.00 10.57 0.56
N ALA A 158 -11.76 11.03 0.43
CA ALA A 158 -10.62 10.44 1.15
C ALA A 158 -10.35 11.02 2.55
N PHE A 159 -10.96 12.15 2.92
CA PHE A 159 -10.73 12.82 4.20
C PHE A 159 -11.71 12.43 5.33
N SER A 160 -12.75 11.64 5.06
CA SER A 160 -13.86 11.45 6.00
C SER A 160 -13.67 10.38 7.09
N ARG A 161 -12.59 9.58 7.07
CA ARG A 161 -12.43 8.48 8.05
C ARG A 161 -11.50 8.77 9.22
N TYR A 162 -10.78 9.89 9.21
CA TYR A 162 -9.84 10.28 10.29
C TYR A 162 -10.18 11.60 10.99
N THR A 163 -11.23 12.32 10.58
CA THR A 163 -11.57 13.64 11.16
C THR A 163 -11.99 13.56 12.63
N TRP A 164 -12.51 12.44 13.09
CA TRP A 164 -12.87 12.26 14.49
C TRP A 164 -11.66 11.94 15.39
N LEU A 165 -10.61 11.26 14.86
CA LEU A 165 -9.36 11.00 15.59
C LEU A 165 -8.53 12.28 15.76
N THR A 166 -8.46 13.15 14.75
CA THR A 166 -7.76 14.44 14.89
C THR A 166 -8.47 15.37 15.86
N SER A 167 -9.81 15.34 15.91
CA SER A 167 -10.60 16.11 16.89
C SER A 167 -10.34 15.63 18.33
N LEU A 168 -10.21 14.31 18.56
CA LEU A 168 -9.90 13.78 19.90
C LEU A 168 -8.49 14.15 20.36
N VAL A 169 -7.50 14.14 19.46
CA VAL A 169 -6.12 14.56 19.77
C VAL A 169 -6.07 16.05 20.13
N LEU A 170 -6.77 16.91 19.41
CA LEU A 170 -6.84 18.34 19.72
C LEU A 170 -7.54 18.61 21.04
N ILE A 171 -8.62 17.90 21.36
CA ILE A 171 -9.31 17.99 22.65
C ILE A 171 -8.38 17.54 23.78
N TYR A 172 -7.62 16.46 23.60
CA TYR A 172 -6.68 15.98 24.61
C TYR A 172 -5.56 16.98 24.88
N ILE A 173 -5.00 17.60 23.82
CA ILE A 173 -3.97 18.64 23.96
C ILE A 173 -4.53 19.87 24.68
N ALA A 174 -5.77 20.27 24.37
CA ALA A 174 -6.43 21.40 25.04
C ALA A 174 -6.65 21.11 26.55
N LEU A 175 -7.05 19.89 26.90
CA LEU A 175 -7.24 19.48 28.30
C LEU A 175 -5.93 19.45 29.08
N LEU A 176 -4.83 18.99 28.45
CA LEU A 176 -3.50 19.05 29.06
C LEU A 176 -3.04 20.50 29.28
N GLY A 177 -3.32 21.40 28.34
CA GLY A 177 -3.02 22.84 28.49
C GLY A 177 -3.79 23.49 29.64
N VAL A 178 -5.09 23.16 29.78
CA VAL A 178 -5.92 23.65 30.90
C VAL A 178 -5.46 23.07 32.23
N ALA A 179 -5.11 21.79 32.30
CA ALA A 179 -4.60 21.17 33.52
C ALA A 179 -3.26 21.77 33.95
N TRP A 180 -2.36 22.02 33.00
CA TRP A 180 -1.07 22.67 33.27
C TRP A 180 -1.27 24.12 33.77
N TRP A 181 -2.13 24.89 33.11
CA TRP A 181 -2.49 26.24 33.52
C TRP A 181 -3.12 26.27 34.92
N TYR A 182 -4.00 25.32 35.23
CA TYR A 182 -4.63 25.21 36.55
C TYR A 182 -3.60 24.86 37.64
N TRP A 183 -2.64 23.99 37.35
CA TRP A 183 -1.56 23.61 38.24
C TRP A 183 -0.63 24.81 38.55
N GLU A 184 -0.24 25.57 37.52
CA GLU A 184 0.56 26.79 37.64
C GLU A 184 -0.16 27.86 38.46
N ALA A 185 -1.46 28.08 38.18
CA ALA A 185 -2.29 29.05 38.91
C ALA A 185 -2.54 28.65 40.37
N SER A 186 -2.56 27.35 40.69
CA SER A 186 -2.71 26.85 42.06
C SER A 186 -1.40 26.93 42.88
N GLY A 187 -0.25 26.73 42.19
CA GLY A 187 1.08 26.85 42.82
C GLY A 187 1.38 28.26 43.31
N GLN A 188 0.95 29.29 42.59
CA GLN A 188 1.15 30.69 43.01
C GLN A 188 0.29 31.13 44.20
N ARG A 189 -0.78 30.42 44.54
CA ARG A 189 -1.59 30.71 45.71
C ARG A 189 -0.98 30.20 47.03
N HIS A 190 -0.14 29.17 46.97
CA HIS A 190 0.56 28.65 48.15
C HIS A 190 1.77 29.48 48.54
N ALA A 191 2.41 30.18 47.59
CA ALA A 191 3.55 31.04 47.88
C ALA A 191 3.20 32.37 48.57
N ARG A 192 1.96 32.85 48.45
CA ARG A 192 1.50 34.11 49.09
C ARG A 192 0.91 33.94 50.48
N GLY A 193 0.80 32.72 50.98
CA GLY A 193 0.25 32.42 52.30
C GLY A 193 1.29 32.32 53.42
N LEU A 194 2.59 32.44 53.14
CA LEU A 194 3.68 32.29 54.11
C LEU A 194 4.33 33.63 54.55
N GLU A 195 3.82 34.76 54.05
CA GLU A 195 4.33 36.09 54.46
C GLU A 195 3.28 36.89 55.32
N ARG A 196 2.65 36.22 56.30
CA ARG A 196 1.93 36.91 57.36
C ARG A 196 2.23 36.28 58.74
#